data_08abb54e0734cb460074420e637f4b7a
#
_entry.id   08abb54e0734cb460074420e637f4b7a
#
_cell.length_a   1.000
_cell.length_b   1.000
_cell.length_c   1.000
_cell.angle_alpha   90.00
_cell.angle_beta   90.00
_cell.angle_gamma   90.00
#
_symmetry.space_group_name_H-M   'P 1'
#
loop_
_entity.id
_entity.type
_entity.pdbx_description
1 polymer ?
#
loop_
_entity_poly.entity_id
_entity_poly.type
_entity_poly.pdbx_seq_one_letter_code
_entity_poly.pdbx_strand_id
1 'polypeptide(L)'
;MRTIEFKTDKVLFSRGDELSNIYYIMNGEAIIDINTKKYSITNACLGEWILIDMPSQETVTVKNGTKLLEFSIEELRLLDRESDILMKIFKSVTEKLLYYDEILSRGVDTQKAMETFFDLHEKYIIKTSDTVEKFNSVKLSLKMGNVSQAEKIFSSIDRSGLDSDFQDEYEVLKITVKFFKDKFEAVELFNELDSHSFSKRLSYQYLQQLISGGKNTLINLYGTSGIHLPSKTLIIIEGEEDERKGYLLLKGNLKVGRYSSGVQKLMSIIQKGEIFGESAIFSKPTRLATVFTDMPCDIIPLSSETIKAMLKEDFELGLRIIRNQLKRVSFVNELVSYLQIKDKEERIKVIVEKFIARFVEAGVTVTELASLCNVNIVELKQITDAHGIKINSIGKFTIE
;
A
#
# COMPACT_ATOMS: atom_id res chain seq x y z
N MET A 1 -29.80 -18.28 2.68
CA MET A 1 -29.97 -16.80 2.81
C MET A 1 -31.17 -16.44 3.63
N ARG A 2 -31.06 -15.53 4.58
CA ARG A 2 -32.20 -14.98 5.34
C ARG A 2 -31.97 -13.50 5.70
N THR A 3 -33.07 -12.76 5.82
CA THR A 3 -33.04 -11.39 6.33
C THR A 3 -33.33 -11.39 7.82
N ILE A 4 -32.52 -10.65 8.58
CA ILE A 4 -32.63 -10.48 10.03
C ILE A 4 -32.85 -9.00 10.32
N GLU A 5 -33.84 -8.67 11.13
CA GLU A 5 -34.10 -7.31 11.62
C GLU A 5 -33.87 -7.23 13.13
N PHE A 6 -33.09 -6.25 13.57
CA PHE A 6 -32.75 -6.06 14.98
C PHE A 6 -33.63 -4.95 15.57
N LYS A 7 -34.34 -5.26 16.64
CA LYS A 7 -35.21 -4.32 17.37
C LYS A 7 -34.53 -3.68 18.59
N THR A 8 -33.30 -4.04 18.85
CA THR A 8 -32.44 -3.48 19.92
C THR A 8 -30.99 -3.60 19.47
N ASP A 9 -30.11 -2.82 20.08
CA ASP A 9 -28.68 -3.01 19.91
C ASP A 9 -28.27 -4.41 20.37
N LYS A 10 -27.51 -5.12 19.54
CA LYS A 10 -27.11 -6.50 19.84
C LYS A 10 -25.71 -6.78 19.33
N VAL A 11 -24.87 -7.45 20.13
CA VAL A 11 -23.62 -8.03 19.66
C VAL A 11 -23.96 -9.15 18.69
N LEU A 12 -23.50 -9.02 17.46
CA LEU A 12 -23.70 -10.01 16.39
C LEU A 12 -22.69 -11.16 16.55
N PHE A 13 -21.44 -10.81 16.78
CA PHE A 13 -20.35 -11.71 17.13
C PHE A 13 -19.23 -10.93 17.84
N SER A 14 -18.39 -11.66 18.57
CA SER A 14 -17.25 -11.11 19.32
C SER A 14 -15.93 -11.55 18.69
N ARG A 15 -14.88 -10.81 19.00
CA ARG A 15 -13.52 -11.21 18.65
C ARG A 15 -13.22 -12.60 19.19
N GLY A 16 -12.67 -13.48 18.35
CA GLY A 16 -12.37 -14.87 18.67
C GLY A 16 -13.50 -15.84 18.33
N ASP A 17 -14.70 -15.36 18.01
CA ASP A 17 -15.80 -16.25 17.62
C ASP A 17 -15.52 -16.89 16.24
N GLU A 18 -15.77 -18.20 16.15
CA GLU A 18 -15.82 -18.92 14.87
C GLU A 18 -17.10 -18.53 14.13
N LEU A 19 -16.94 -18.11 12.88
CA LEU A 19 -18.05 -17.63 12.08
C LEU A 19 -18.48 -18.70 11.07
N SER A 20 -19.80 -18.81 10.86
CA SER A 20 -20.40 -19.69 9.85
C SER A 20 -21.03 -18.94 8.68
N ASN A 21 -21.25 -17.64 8.83
CA ASN A 21 -21.95 -16.82 7.86
C ASN A 21 -21.29 -15.46 7.70
N ILE A 22 -21.53 -14.85 6.53
CA ILE A 22 -21.26 -13.45 6.22
C ILE A 22 -22.58 -12.69 6.31
N TYR A 23 -22.50 -11.44 6.71
CA TYR A 23 -23.66 -10.55 6.85
C TYR A 23 -23.46 -9.30 6.00
N TYR A 24 -24.49 -8.88 5.26
CA TYR A 24 -24.51 -7.63 4.55
C TYR A 24 -25.51 -6.67 5.18
N ILE A 25 -25.10 -5.45 5.52
CA ILE A 25 -25.97 -4.41 6.07
C ILE A 25 -26.81 -3.84 4.93
N MET A 26 -28.05 -4.28 4.83
CA MET A 26 -29.01 -3.79 3.83
C MET A 26 -29.50 -2.38 4.16
N ASN A 27 -29.75 -2.14 5.45
CA ASN A 27 -30.18 -0.86 6.01
C ASN A 27 -29.76 -0.78 7.48
N GLY A 28 -29.44 0.43 7.95
CA GLY A 28 -29.01 0.66 9.34
C GLY A 28 -27.50 0.71 9.49
N GLU A 29 -27.02 0.36 10.67
CA GLU A 29 -25.66 0.62 11.12
C GLU A 29 -25.13 -0.49 12.03
N ALA A 30 -23.84 -0.78 11.94
CA ALA A 30 -23.12 -1.59 12.90
C ALA A 30 -21.91 -0.84 13.45
N ILE A 31 -21.55 -1.11 14.70
CA ILE A 31 -20.31 -0.64 15.33
C ILE A 31 -19.32 -1.79 15.33
N ILE A 32 -18.15 -1.54 14.77
CA ILE A 32 -17.02 -2.46 14.80
C ILE A 32 -16.04 -1.98 15.88
N ASP A 33 -15.68 -2.90 16.77
CA ASP A 33 -14.70 -2.71 17.84
C ASP A 33 -13.47 -3.59 17.56
N ILE A 34 -12.34 -2.94 17.30
CA ILE A 34 -11.05 -3.59 17.01
C ILE A 34 -10.05 -3.45 18.17
N ASN A 35 -10.53 -3.44 19.40
CA ASN A 35 -9.78 -3.27 20.66
C ASN A 35 -9.19 -1.86 20.91
N THR A 36 -8.81 -1.17 19.87
CA THR A 36 -8.12 0.13 19.98
C THR A 36 -9.01 1.30 19.66
N LYS A 37 -10.07 1.03 18.92
CA LYS A 37 -11.01 2.02 18.43
C LYS A 37 -12.33 1.39 18.02
N LYS A 38 -13.42 2.15 18.16
CA LYS A 38 -14.74 1.81 17.63
C LYS A 38 -15.05 2.71 16.46
N TYR A 39 -15.65 2.16 15.43
CA TYR A 39 -16.14 2.91 14.29
C TYR A 39 -17.46 2.36 13.79
N SER A 40 -18.23 3.23 13.17
CA SER A 40 -19.51 2.91 12.61
C SER A 40 -19.38 2.56 11.13
N ILE A 41 -20.18 1.58 10.68
CA ILE A 41 -20.21 1.14 9.30
C ILE A 41 -21.65 0.93 8.84
N THR A 42 -21.91 1.31 7.58
CA THR A 42 -23.19 1.14 6.90
C THR A 42 -22.98 0.58 5.51
N ASN A 43 -23.96 -0.10 4.93
CA ASN A 43 -23.91 -0.64 3.56
C ASN A 43 -22.63 -1.45 3.30
N ALA A 44 -22.26 -2.32 4.23
CA ALA A 44 -21.02 -3.07 4.26
C ALA A 44 -21.23 -4.52 4.62
N CYS A 45 -20.23 -5.36 4.35
CA CYS A 45 -20.21 -6.76 4.76
C CYS A 45 -19.49 -6.92 6.10
N LEU A 46 -19.90 -7.91 6.87
CA LEU A 46 -19.41 -8.26 8.19
C LEU A 46 -19.18 -9.77 8.24
N GLY A 47 -18.18 -10.21 9.01
CA GLY A 47 -17.90 -11.65 9.17
C GLY A 47 -17.11 -12.27 8.04
N GLU A 48 -16.50 -11.48 7.17
CA GLU A 48 -15.71 -11.91 6.02
C GLU A 48 -14.45 -12.70 6.40
N TRP A 49 -14.06 -12.73 7.68
CA TRP A 49 -12.93 -13.52 8.20
C TRP A 49 -13.07 -15.01 7.90
N ILE A 50 -14.30 -15.53 7.76
CA ILE A 50 -14.58 -16.91 7.35
C ILE A 50 -13.99 -17.25 5.97
N LEU A 51 -13.78 -16.25 5.09
CA LEU A 51 -13.20 -16.46 3.77
C LEU A 51 -11.72 -16.89 3.82
N ILE A 52 -11.06 -16.70 4.94
CA ILE A 52 -9.65 -17.09 5.18
C ILE A 52 -9.54 -18.09 6.35
N ASP A 53 -10.64 -18.74 6.73
CA ASP A 53 -10.70 -19.74 7.81
C ASP A 53 -10.13 -19.21 9.15
N MET A 54 -10.46 -17.96 9.48
CA MET A 54 -10.02 -17.32 10.71
C MET A 54 -11.21 -16.95 11.58
N PRO A 55 -11.06 -17.05 12.92
CA PRO A 55 -12.02 -16.50 13.84
C PRO A 55 -12.11 -14.98 13.69
N SER A 56 -13.22 -14.39 14.12
CA SER A 56 -13.41 -12.95 14.05
C SER A 56 -12.28 -12.18 14.74
N GLN A 57 -11.72 -11.21 14.07
CA GLN A 57 -10.69 -10.31 14.60
C GLN A 57 -11.28 -9.04 15.25
N GLU A 58 -12.60 -8.96 15.31
CA GLU A 58 -13.34 -7.77 15.74
C GLU A 58 -14.61 -8.18 16.51
N THR A 59 -15.12 -7.28 17.35
CA THR A 59 -16.45 -7.40 17.95
C THR A 59 -17.38 -6.48 17.17
N VAL A 60 -18.52 -7.01 16.73
CA VAL A 60 -19.52 -6.28 15.95
C VAL A 60 -20.82 -6.17 16.75
N THR A 61 -21.27 -4.92 16.93
CA THR A 61 -22.56 -4.59 17.54
C THR A 61 -23.48 -3.96 16.50
N VAL A 62 -24.58 -4.60 16.23
CA VAL A 62 -25.62 -4.13 15.31
C VAL A 62 -26.57 -3.19 16.06
N LYS A 63 -26.89 -2.05 15.46
CA LYS A 63 -27.80 -1.06 16.05
C LYS A 63 -29.28 -1.42 15.85
N ASN A 64 -30.09 -0.87 16.72
CA ASN A 64 -31.55 -0.97 16.60
C ASN A 64 -32.04 -0.49 15.21
N GLY A 65 -32.97 -1.20 14.62
CA GLY A 65 -33.52 -0.90 13.30
C GLY A 65 -32.68 -1.38 12.11
N THR A 66 -31.53 -2.02 12.38
CA THR A 66 -30.67 -2.56 11.31
C THR A 66 -31.25 -3.83 10.72
N LYS A 67 -31.18 -3.93 9.38
CA LYS A 67 -31.55 -5.11 8.59
C LYS A 67 -30.30 -5.69 7.96
N LEU A 68 -30.03 -6.97 8.24
CA LEU A 68 -28.94 -7.73 7.67
C LEU A 68 -29.45 -8.81 6.72
N LEU A 69 -28.74 -9.03 5.63
CA LEU A 69 -28.80 -10.24 4.84
C LEU A 69 -27.71 -11.20 5.33
N GLU A 70 -28.09 -12.36 5.83
CA GLU A 70 -27.19 -13.44 6.26
C GLU A 70 -27.07 -14.48 5.16
N PHE A 71 -25.84 -14.92 4.86
CA PHE A 71 -25.57 -15.94 3.85
C PHE A 71 -24.27 -16.71 4.15
N SER A 72 -24.23 -17.98 3.70
CA SER A 72 -23.04 -18.83 3.79
C SER A 72 -22.07 -18.56 2.62
N ILE A 73 -20.87 -19.18 2.67
CA ILE A 73 -19.90 -19.13 1.57
C ILE A 73 -20.47 -19.80 0.32
N GLU A 74 -21.22 -20.90 0.46
CA GLU A 74 -21.86 -21.61 -0.66
C GLU A 74 -22.90 -20.73 -1.36
N GLU A 75 -23.64 -19.94 -0.57
CA GLU A 75 -24.64 -19.01 -1.10
C GLU A 75 -24.02 -17.77 -1.74
N LEU A 76 -22.76 -17.44 -1.41
CA LEU A 76 -22.06 -16.27 -1.94
C LEU A 76 -21.98 -16.26 -3.47
N ARG A 77 -21.73 -17.42 -4.08
CA ARG A 77 -21.65 -17.55 -5.56
C ARG A 77 -22.99 -17.25 -6.26
N LEU A 78 -24.11 -17.58 -5.60
CA LEU A 78 -25.44 -17.27 -6.13
C LEU A 78 -25.73 -15.77 -6.01
N LEU A 79 -25.38 -15.18 -4.88
CA LEU A 79 -25.55 -13.75 -4.63
C LEU A 79 -24.71 -12.89 -5.55
N ASP A 80 -23.51 -13.31 -5.89
CA ASP A 80 -22.61 -12.50 -6.73
C ASP A 80 -23.15 -12.28 -8.12
N ARG A 81 -23.86 -13.27 -8.68
CA ARG A 81 -24.54 -13.15 -10.00
C ARG A 81 -25.60 -12.06 -10.02
N GLU A 82 -26.21 -11.75 -8.89
CA GLU A 82 -27.37 -10.87 -8.79
C GLU A 82 -27.07 -9.49 -8.18
N SER A 83 -26.01 -9.39 -7.36
CA SER A 83 -25.89 -8.27 -6.42
C SER A 83 -24.51 -7.62 -6.28
N ASP A 84 -23.52 -7.97 -7.11
CA ASP A 84 -22.12 -7.49 -7.01
C ASP A 84 -21.55 -7.64 -5.57
N ILE A 85 -21.91 -8.75 -4.88
CA ILE A 85 -21.60 -8.92 -3.44
C ILE A 85 -20.08 -8.98 -3.19
N LEU A 86 -19.29 -9.57 -4.11
CA LEU A 86 -17.82 -9.57 -3.99
C LEU A 86 -17.25 -8.16 -3.96
N MET A 87 -17.81 -7.23 -4.76
CA MET A 87 -17.39 -5.83 -4.73
C MET A 87 -17.71 -5.18 -3.38
N LYS A 88 -18.86 -5.50 -2.78
CA LYS A 88 -19.24 -4.98 -1.46
C LYS A 88 -18.32 -5.52 -0.37
N ILE A 89 -17.98 -6.81 -0.42
CA ILE A 89 -17.01 -7.42 0.50
C ILE A 89 -15.64 -6.76 0.33
N PHE A 90 -15.16 -6.63 -0.92
CA PHE A 90 -13.86 -6.00 -1.20
C PHE A 90 -13.78 -4.57 -0.66
N LYS A 91 -14.85 -3.79 -0.87
CA LYS A 91 -14.94 -2.44 -0.32
C LYS A 91 -14.89 -2.44 1.21
N SER A 92 -15.65 -3.30 1.89
CA SER A 92 -15.63 -3.42 3.35
C SER A 92 -14.24 -3.77 3.89
N VAL A 93 -13.54 -4.71 3.23
CA VAL A 93 -12.17 -5.09 3.59
C VAL A 93 -11.19 -3.92 3.40
N THR A 94 -11.34 -3.15 2.31
CA THR A 94 -10.55 -1.95 2.06
C THR A 94 -10.79 -0.89 3.15
N GLU A 95 -12.03 -0.65 3.55
CA GLU A 95 -12.36 0.30 4.62
C GLU A 95 -11.75 -0.12 5.96
N LYS A 96 -11.72 -1.42 6.28
CA LYS A 96 -11.02 -1.93 7.46
C LYS A 96 -9.52 -1.67 7.41
N LEU A 97 -8.89 -1.92 6.27
CA LEU A 97 -7.46 -1.66 6.10
C LEU A 97 -7.13 -0.19 6.36
N LEU A 98 -7.92 0.73 5.80
CA LEU A 98 -7.77 2.17 6.04
C LEU A 98 -7.82 2.53 7.53
N TYR A 99 -8.67 1.86 8.26
CA TYR A 99 -8.83 2.07 9.69
C TYR A 99 -7.58 1.69 10.48
N TYR A 100 -6.96 0.56 10.13
CA TYR A 100 -5.70 0.13 10.74
C TYR A 100 -4.53 1.04 10.34
N ASP A 101 -4.49 1.46 9.08
CA ASP A 101 -3.48 2.42 8.60
C ASP A 101 -3.57 3.76 9.35
N GLU A 102 -4.78 4.23 9.66
CA GLU A 102 -4.98 5.42 10.50
C GLU A 102 -4.46 5.24 11.93
N ILE A 103 -4.64 4.06 12.52
CA ILE A 103 -4.11 3.75 13.86
C ILE A 103 -2.58 3.75 13.86
N LEU A 104 -1.95 3.10 12.88
CA LEU A 104 -0.49 3.05 12.75
C LEU A 104 0.13 4.43 12.52
N SER A 105 -0.63 5.35 11.93
CA SER A 105 -0.17 6.69 11.58
C SER A 105 -0.35 7.74 12.67
N ARG A 106 -1.00 7.43 13.78
CA ARG A 106 -1.24 8.39 14.85
C ARG A 106 0.08 8.97 15.42
N GLY A 107 0.10 10.27 15.59
CA GLY A 107 1.25 11.02 16.13
C GLY A 107 2.22 11.53 15.05
N VAL A 108 1.90 11.40 13.77
CA VAL A 108 2.71 11.94 12.67
C VAL A 108 2.01 13.17 12.08
N ASP A 109 2.60 14.35 12.27
CA ASP A 109 2.25 15.55 11.50
C ASP A 109 2.96 15.44 10.13
N THR A 110 2.23 14.93 9.15
CA THR A 110 2.74 14.57 7.84
C THR A 110 3.24 15.77 7.05
N GLN A 111 2.57 16.90 7.12
CA GLN A 111 2.97 18.09 6.33
C GLN A 111 4.27 18.68 6.85
N LYS A 112 4.38 18.88 8.15
CA LYS A 112 5.60 19.40 8.78
C LYS A 112 6.78 18.42 8.70
N ALA A 113 6.50 17.12 8.80
CA ALA A 113 7.52 16.09 8.65
C ALA A 113 8.07 16.05 7.23
N MET A 114 7.21 16.22 6.20
CA MET A 114 7.62 16.28 4.80
C MET A 114 8.43 17.54 4.49
N GLU A 115 8.00 18.72 4.94
CA GLU A 115 8.76 19.97 4.76
C GLU A 115 10.17 19.86 5.38
N THR A 116 10.26 19.37 6.63
CA THR A 116 11.56 19.16 7.29
C THR A 116 12.41 18.10 6.58
N PHE A 117 11.78 17.02 6.08
CA PHE A 117 12.45 15.99 5.31
C PHE A 117 13.07 16.57 4.04
N PHE A 118 12.33 17.40 3.29
CA PHE A 118 12.84 17.99 2.04
C PHE A 118 14.03 18.90 2.26
N ASP A 119 14.01 19.76 3.28
CA ASP A 119 15.10 20.68 3.57
C ASP A 119 16.38 19.96 4.01
N LEU A 120 16.27 18.91 4.81
CA LEU A 120 17.40 18.10 5.25
C LEU A 120 17.87 17.15 4.13
N HIS A 121 16.91 16.58 3.40
CA HIS A 121 17.15 15.60 2.38
C HIS A 121 17.85 16.18 1.14
N GLU A 122 17.50 17.40 0.72
CA GLU A 122 18.20 18.07 -0.40
C GLU A 122 19.71 18.11 -0.19
N LYS A 123 20.14 18.54 1.00
CA LYS A 123 21.58 18.67 1.32
C LYS A 123 22.30 17.31 1.38
N TYR A 124 21.59 16.28 1.82
CA TYR A 124 22.11 14.92 1.88
C TYR A 124 22.15 14.30 0.48
N ILE A 125 21.04 14.38 -0.26
CA ILE A 125 20.86 13.73 -1.56
C ILE A 125 21.83 14.24 -2.61
N ILE A 126 22.13 15.54 -2.63
CA ILE A 126 23.13 16.09 -3.59
C ILE A 126 24.52 15.49 -3.31
N LYS A 127 24.84 15.18 -2.07
CA LYS A 127 26.15 14.65 -1.64
C LYS A 127 26.24 13.12 -1.68
N THR A 128 25.11 12.41 -1.69
CA THR A 128 25.14 10.94 -1.72
C THR A 128 25.65 10.43 -3.05
N SER A 129 26.35 9.30 -3.04
CA SER A 129 26.69 8.52 -4.22
C SER A 129 25.57 7.57 -4.66
N ASP A 130 24.49 7.42 -3.87
CA ASP A 130 23.38 6.56 -4.21
C ASP A 130 22.49 7.19 -5.29
N THR A 131 22.67 6.73 -6.51
CA THR A 131 21.96 7.20 -7.69
C THR A 131 20.46 6.96 -7.61
N VAL A 132 20.05 5.85 -6.98
CA VAL A 132 18.63 5.49 -6.83
C VAL A 132 17.93 6.44 -5.90
N GLU A 133 18.57 6.82 -4.79
CA GLU A 133 18.03 7.86 -3.92
C GLU A 133 17.88 9.19 -4.66
N LYS A 134 18.85 9.54 -5.51
CA LYS A 134 18.75 10.74 -6.34
C LYS A 134 17.56 10.68 -7.31
N PHE A 135 17.37 9.57 -8.04
CA PHE A 135 16.21 9.41 -8.93
C PHE A 135 14.87 9.56 -8.18
N ASN A 136 14.75 8.91 -7.05
CA ASN A 136 13.54 9.01 -6.24
C ASN A 136 13.28 10.42 -5.73
N SER A 137 14.34 11.13 -5.36
CA SER A 137 14.25 12.51 -4.90
C SER A 137 13.89 13.49 -6.02
N VAL A 138 14.37 13.26 -7.25
CA VAL A 138 13.94 14.02 -8.44
C VAL A 138 12.45 13.83 -8.67
N LYS A 139 11.97 12.58 -8.72
CA LYS A 139 10.55 12.26 -8.91
C LYS A 139 9.67 12.92 -7.84
N LEU A 140 10.09 12.80 -6.59
CA LEU A 140 9.40 13.40 -5.47
C LEU A 140 9.32 14.92 -5.60
N SER A 141 10.44 15.59 -5.90
CA SER A 141 10.48 17.03 -6.07
C SER A 141 9.59 17.51 -7.21
N LEU A 142 9.55 16.78 -8.33
CA LEU A 142 8.65 17.09 -9.47
C LEU A 142 7.18 16.94 -9.08
N LYS A 143 6.82 15.88 -8.37
CA LYS A 143 5.43 15.65 -7.92
C LYS A 143 4.96 16.71 -6.92
N MET A 144 5.88 17.24 -6.12
CA MET A 144 5.61 18.35 -5.19
C MET A 144 5.66 19.74 -5.86
N GLY A 145 5.88 19.81 -7.16
CA GLY A 145 5.99 21.07 -7.90
C GLY A 145 7.31 21.83 -7.69
N ASN A 146 8.29 21.23 -7.00
CA ASN A 146 9.57 21.84 -6.73
C ASN A 146 10.58 21.55 -7.86
N VAL A 147 10.34 22.14 -9.04
CA VAL A 147 11.14 21.92 -10.25
C VAL A 147 12.61 22.32 -10.07
N SER A 148 12.89 23.42 -9.36
CA SER A 148 14.26 23.89 -9.13
C SER A 148 15.10 22.89 -8.32
N GLN A 149 14.49 22.28 -7.29
CA GLN A 149 15.13 21.25 -6.49
C GLN A 149 15.34 19.96 -7.30
N ALA A 150 14.33 19.54 -8.07
CA ALA A 150 14.44 18.39 -8.96
C ALA A 150 15.61 18.53 -9.93
N GLU A 151 15.78 19.71 -10.52
CA GLU A 151 16.88 19.99 -11.44
C GLU A 151 18.25 19.93 -10.77
N LYS A 152 18.40 20.54 -9.60
CA LYS A 152 19.66 20.49 -8.84
C LYS A 152 20.08 19.07 -8.51
N ILE A 153 19.13 18.25 -8.04
CA ILE A 153 19.37 16.84 -7.71
C ILE A 153 19.70 16.07 -8.99
N PHE A 154 18.91 16.24 -10.05
CA PHE A 154 19.13 15.56 -11.34
C PHE A 154 20.53 15.88 -11.92
N SER A 155 20.94 17.14 -11.87
CA SER A 155 22.27 17.57 -12.34
C SER A 155 23.44 16.97 -11.55
N SER A 156 23.19 16.44 -10.35
CA SER A 156 24.20 15.75 -9.53
C SER A 156 24.31 14.25 -9.81
N ILE A 157 23.52 13.72 -10.77
CA ILE A 157 23.53 12.29 -11.12
C ILE A 157 24.66 12.03 -12.14
N ASP A 158 25.60 11.16 -11.79
CA ASP A 158 26.62 10.69 -12.72
C ASP A 158 26.05 9.59 -13.63
N ARG A 159 25.94 9.90 -14.92
CA ARG A 159 25.43 8.97 -15.92
C ARG A 159 26.40 7.80 -16.20
N SER A 160 27.69 8.01 -16.04
CA SER A 160 28.73 7.06 -16.50
C SER A 160 28.73 5.73 -15.76
N GLY A 161 28.21 5.71 -14.52
CA GLY A 161 28.15 4.52 -13.66
C GLY A 161 26.78 3.82 -13.65
N LEU A 162 25.84 4.20 -14.50
CA LEU A 162 24.49 3.62 -14.50
C LEU A 162 24.45 2.29 -15.27
N ASP A 163 23.76 1.30 -14.68
CA ASP A 163 23.37 0.11 -15.44
C ASP A 163 22.26 0.44 -16.46
N SER A 164 21.94 -0.51 -17.34
CA SER A 164 20.99 -0.29 -18.44
C SER A 164 19.61 0.18 -17.98
N ASP A 165 19.12 -0.38 -16.86
CA ASP A 165 17.81 -0.03 -16.33
C ASP A 165 17.77 1.40 -15.80
N PHE A 166 18.85 1.85 -15.18
CA PHE A 166 18.96 3.21 -14.69
C PHE A 166 19.34 4.20 -15.79
N GLN A 167 20.02 3.80 -16.87
CA GLN A 167 20.21 4.65 -18.04
C GLN A 167 18.89 5.04 -18.69
N ASP A 168 18.00 4.08 -18.86
CA ASP A 168 16.66 4.35 -19.38
C ASP A 168 15.85 5.28 -18.47
N GLU A 169 15.89 5.03 -17.15
CA GLU A 169 15.23 5.88 -16.17
C GLU A 169 15.80 7.31 -16.21
N TYR A 170 17.10 7.45 -16.36
CA TYR A 170 17.77 8.74 -16.51
C TYR A 170 17.25 9.51 -17.73
N GLU A 171 17.14 8.87 -18.90
CA GLU A 171 16.64 9.53 -20.11
C GLU A 171 15.17 9.99 -19.94
N VAL A 172 14.32 9.17 -19.36
CA VAL A 172 12.93 9.55 -19.10
C VAL A 172 12.83 10.71 -18.11
N LEU A 173 13.59 10.67 -17.01
CA LEU A 173 13.59 11.74 -16.01
C LEU A 173 14.19 13.04 -16.55
N LYS A 174 15.22 12.96 -17.41
CA LYS A 174 15.79 14.12 -18.11
C LYS A 174 14.71 14.87 -18.89
N ILE A 175 13.92 14.13 -19.67
CA ILE A 175 12.82 14.71 -20.45
C ILE A 175 11.73 15.23 -19.52
N THR A 176 11.44 14.51 -18.42
CA THR A 176 10.43 14.94 -17.45
C THR A 176 10.82 16.26 -16.78
N VAL A 177 12.05 16.41 -16.32
CA VAL A 177 12.56 17.68 -15.77
C VAL A 177 12.49 18.79 -16.81
N LYS A 178 12.86 18.48 -18.07
CA LYS A 178 12.79 19.42 -19.20
C LYS A 178 11.35 19.87 -19.47
N PHE A 179 10.37 18.98 -19.38
CA PHE A 179 8.96 19.29 -19.60
C PHE A 179 8.44 20.43 -18.72
N PHE A 180 8.89 20.51 -17.48
CA PHE A 180 8.50 21.60 -16.58
C PHE A 180 9.17 22.95 -16.88
N LYS A 181 10.17 22.95 -17.76
CA LYS A 181 10.88 24.15 -18.21
C LYS A 181 10.48 24.55 -19.62
N ASP A 182 10.57 23.61 -20.54
CA ASP A 182 10.28 23.77 -21.97
C ASP A 182 9.49 22.57 -22.48
N LYS A 183 8.17 22.75 -22.57
CA LYS A 183 7.26 21.71 -23.04
C LYS A 183 7.52 21.30 -24.49
N PHE A 184 7.92 22.24 -25.36
CA PHE A 184 8.09 21.95 -26.78
C PHE A 184 9.32 21.06 -26.99
N GLU A 185 10.45 21.44 -26.42
CA GLU A 185 11.66 20.62 -26.49
C GLU A 185 11.46 19.24 -25.84
N ALA A 186 10.72 19.17 -24.72
CA ALA A 186 10.43 17.91 -24.08
C ALA A 186 9.57 16.99 -24.93
N VAL A 187 8.60 17.53 -25.67
CA VAL A 187 7.77 16.75 -26.61
C VAL A 187 8.59 16.21 -27.77
N GLU A 188 9.50 17.00 -28.33
CA GLU A 188 10.42 16.56 -29.39
C GLU A 188 11.29 15.39 -28.88
N LEU A 189 11.96 15.56 -27.75
CA LEU A 189 12.78 14.51 -27.13
C LEU A 189 11.99 13.25 -26.78
N PHE A 190 10.73 13.42 -26.33
CA PHE A 190 9.86 12.29 -26.02
C PHE A 190 9.51 11.48 -27.27
N ASN A 191 9.28 12.14 -28.41
CA ASN A 191 8.95 11.47 -29.66
C ASN A 191 10.16 10.71 -30.25
N GLU A 192 11.38 11.05 -29.83
CA GLU A 192 12.61 10.32 -30.19
C GLU A 192 12.82 9.05 -29.37
N LEU A 193 12.14 8.90 -28.20
CA LEU A 193 12.24 7.71 -27.39
C LEU A 193 11.56 6.51 -28.08
N ASP A 194 12.24 5.37 -28.06
CA ASP A 194 11.65 4.10 -28.48
C ASP A 194 10.53 3.68 -27.51
N SER A 195 9.29 3.98 -27.89
CA SER A 195 8.11 3.68 -27.09
C SER A 195 8.00 2.20 -26.69
N HIS A 196 8.53 1.27 -27.50
CA HIS A 196 8.49 -0.15 -27.21
C HIS A 196 9.37 -0.53 -26.02
N SER A 197 10.56 0.05 -25.92
CA SER A 197 11.51 -0.20 -24.82
C SER A 197 11.07 0.47 -23.51
N PHE A 198 10.45 1.66 -23.59
CA PHE A 198 10.13 2.48 -22.42
C PHE A 198 8.72 2.31 -21.89
N SER A 199 7.77 1.80 -22.68
CA SER A 199 6.32 1.78 -22.38
C SER A 199 5.94 1.10 -21.05
N LYS A 200 6.76 0.16 -20.58
CA LYS A 200 6.54 -0.57 -19.32
C LYS A 200 7.07 0.18 -18.08
N ARG A 201 7.72 1.32 -18.24
CA ARG A 201 8.29 2.10 -17.13
C ARG A 201 7.26 3.10 -16.59
N LEU A 202 7.13 3.14 -15.26
CA LEU A 202 6.19 4.05 -14.60
C LEU A 202 6.53 5.52 -14.89
N SER A 203 7.81 5.86 -14.90
CA SER A 203 8.29 7.21 -15.22
C SER A 203 7.96 7.62 -16.66
N TYR A 204 8.05 6.71 -17.62
CA TYR A 204 7.65 6.95 -18.99
C TYR A 204 6.16 7.20 -19.12
N GLN A 205 5.34 6.41 -18.45
CA GLN A 205 3.88 6.58 -18.44
C GLN A 205 3.48 7.91 -17.80
N TYR A 206 4.15 8.29 -16.73
CA TYR A 206 3.96 9.61 -16.11
C TYR A 206 4.29 10.74 -17.07
N LEU A 207 5.45 10.67 -17.75
CA LEU A 207 5.85 11.65 -18.75
C LEU A 207 4.88 11.71 -19.93
N GLN A 208 4.44 10.56 -20.43
CA GLN A 208 3.44 10.46 -21.51
C GLN A 208 2.12 11.13 -21.11
N GLN A 209 1.70 10.94 -19.86
CA GLN A 209 0.52 11.57 -19.31
C GLN A 209 0.66 13.09 -19.22
N LEU A 210 1.81 13.59 -18.77
CA LEU A 210 2.11 15.02 -18.73
C LEU A 210 2.04 15.65 -20.12
N ILE A 211 2.63 15.00 -21.12
CA ILE A 211 2.70 15.49 -22.51
C ILE A 211 1.32 15.49 -23.17
N SER A 212 0.54 14.42 -23.01
CA SER A 212 -0.77 14.30 -23.64
C SER A 212 -1.84 15.20 -23.03
N GLY A 213 -1.59 15.79 -21.86
CA GLY A 213 -2.58 16.61 -21.14
C GLY A 213 -3.86 15.87 -20.76
N GLY A 214 -3.88 14.55 -20.92
CA GLY A 214 -5.07 13.72 -20.83
C GLY A 214 -5.17 12.95 -19.52
N LYS A 215 -6.27 13.15 -18.81
CA LYS A 215 -6.54 12.49 -17.52
C LYS A 215 -6.84 10.98 -17.61
N ASN A 216 -7.07 10.38 -18.78
CA ASN A 216 -7.60 9.01 -18.90
C ASN A 216 -6.92 8.09 -19.93
N THR A 217 -5.86 8.52 -20.60
CA THR A 217 -5.33 7.78 -21.77
C THR A 217 -4.52 6.54 -21.38
N LEU A 218 -3.91 6.51 -20.21
CA LEU A 218 -3.03 5.41 -19.79
C LEU A 218 -3.77 4.16 -19.33
N ILE A 219 -4.91 4.30 -18.69
CA ILE A 219 -5.72 3.16 -18.22
C ILE A 219 -6.17 2.30 -19.40
N ASN A 220 -6.56 2.93 -20.50
CA ASN A 220 -7.04 2.23 -21.70
C ASN A 220 -5.91 1.57 -22.53
N LEU A 221 -4.68 2.09 -22.44
CA LEU A 221 -3.53 1.55 -23.17
C LEU A 221 -2.86 0.37 -22.45
N TYR A 222 -2.93 0.31 -21.12
CA TYR A 222 -2.18 -0.64 -20.29
C TYR A 222 -3.06 -1.53 -19.39
N GLY A 223 -4.35 -1.60 -19.63
CA GLY A 223 -5.30 -2.39 -18.85
C GLY A 223 -4.97 -3.88 -18.68
N THR A 224 -3.99 -4.39 -19.42
CA THR A 224 -3.52 -5.78 -19.35
C THR A 224 -2.00 -5.92 -19.33
N SER A 225 -1.24 -4.85 -19.55
CA SER A 225 0.23 -4.90 -19.61
C SER A 225 0.83 -4.63 -18.24
N GLY A 226 1.61 -5.57 -17.71
CA GLY A 226 2.37 -5.36 -16.48
C GLY A 226 3.40 -4.23 -16.63
N ILE A 227 3.56 -3.44 -15.58
CA ILE A 227 4.61 -2.43 -15.45
C ILE A 227 5.75 -3.06 -14.67
N HIS A 228 6.95 -3.04 -15.25
CA HIS A 228 8.16 -3.42 -14.54
C HIS A 228 8.71 -2.23 -13.75
N LEU A 229 8.99 -2.44 -12.47
CA LEU A 229 9.54 -1.47 -11.56
C LEU A 229 10.92 -1.93 -11.11
N PRO A 230 11.96 -1.11 -11.33
CA PRO A 230 13.28 -1.37 -10.74
C PRO A 230 13.20 -1.37 -9.20
N SER A 231 14.25 -1.86 -8.55
CA SER A 231 14.39 -1.73 -7.11
C SER A 231 14.36 -0.26 -6.67
N LYS A 232 13.91 0.00 -5.43
CA LYS A 232 13.83 1.32 -4.79
C LYS A 232 13.01 2.37 -5.57
N THR A 233 12.03 1.94 -6.32
CA THR A 233 11.11 2.83 -7.05
C THR A 233 9.98 3.30 -6.14
N LEU A 234 9.72 4.60 -6.09
CA LEU A 234 8.52 5.18 -5.48
C LEU A 234 7.34 5.03 -6.44
N ILE A 235 6.26 4.39 -5.96
CA ILE A 235 5.06 4.13 -6.75
C ILE A 235 3.94 5.10 -6.36
N ILE A 236 3.73 5.23 -5.07
CA ILE A 236 2.71 6.10 -4.45
C ILE A 236 3.43 6.97 -3.43
N ILE A 237 3.06 8.24 -3.36
CA ILE A 237 3.60 9.18 -2.40
C ILE A 237 2.48 9.68 -1.50
N GLU A 238 2.69 9.61 -0.18
CA GLU A 238 1.74 10.13 0.81
C GLU A 238 1.41 11.61 0.54
N GLY A 239 0.15 11.97 0.70
CA GLY A 239 -0.34 13.34 0.46
C GLY A 239 -0.60 13.67 -1.01
N GLU A 240 -0.19 12.83 -1.95
CA GLU A 240 -0.46 13.04 -3.38
C GLU A 240 -1.95 12.85 -3.68
N GLU A 241 -2.53 13.76 -4.49
CA GLU A 241 -3.83 13.56 -5.10
C GLU A 241 -3.64 12.82 -6.42
N ASP A 242 -4.20 11.63 -6.53
CA ASP A 242 -4.08 10.79 -7.71
C ASP A 242 -5.44 10.55 -8.39
N GLU A 243 -5.40 10.17 -9.66
CA GLU A 243 -6.53 9.90 -10.54
C GLU A 243 -7.34 8.63 -10.17
N ARG A 244 -7.43 8.27 -8.89
CA ARG A 244 -8.15 7.11 -8.38
C ARG A 244 -7.67 5.77 -8.99
N LYS A 245 -6.36 5.57 -9.04
CA LYS A 245 -5.74 4.32 -9.49
C LYS A 245 -5.34 3.44 -8.31
N GLY A 246 -5.60 2.15 -8.44
CA GLY A 246 -4.98 1.10 -7.63
C GLY A 246 -4.03 0.29 -8.49
N TYR A 247 -3.39 -0.71 -7.88
CA TYR A 247 -2.44 -1.59 -8.55
C TYR A 247 -2.55 -3.00 -7.99
N LEU A 248 -2.34 -4.01 -8.84
CA LEU A 248 -2.18 -5.41 -8.44
C LEU A 248 -0.69 -5.76 -8.52
N LEU A 249 -0.12 -6.30 -7.45
CA LEU A 249 1.25 -6.78 -7.44
C LEU A 249 1.34 -8.20 -8.03
N LEU A 250 2.04 -8.35 -9.14
CA LEU A 250 2.22 -9.64 -9.83
C LEU A 250 3.48 -10.38 -9.37
N LYS A 251 4.55 -9.63 -9.05
CA LYS A 251 5.85 -10.19 -8.68
C LYS A 251 6.59 -9.24 -7.75
N GLY A 252 7.37 -9.80 -6.83
CA GLY A 252 8.13 -9.06 -5.83
C GLY A 252 7.31 -8.73 -4.58
N ASN A 253 7.85 -7.83 -3.77
CA ASN A 253 7.24 -7.29 -2.56
C ASN A 253 7.37 -5.77 -2.53
N LEU A 254 6.39 -5.10 -1.95
CA LEU A 254 6.40 -3.64 -1.78
C LEU A 254 6.35 -3.29 -0.30
N LYS A 255 6.98 -2.20 0.05
CA LYS A 255 6.92 -1.62 1.39
C LYS A 255 5.95 -0.44 1.41
N VAL A 256 5.13 -0.39 2.45
CA VAL A 256 4.24 0.72 2.75
C VAL A 256 4.76 1.44 3.97
N GLY A 257 4.94 2.74 3.87
CA GLY A 257 5.45 3.52 4.98
C GLY A 257 5.01 4.96 4.98
N ARG A 258 5.29 5.63 6.08
CA ARG A 258 5.15 7.07 6.22
C ARG A 258 6.49 7.71 6.52
N TYR A 259 6.70 8.91 6.01
CA TYR A 259 7.84 9.71 6.38
C TYR A 259 7.51 10.51 7.63
N SER A 260 8.26 10.27 8.71
CA SER A 260 8.17 11.03 9.96
C SER A 260 9.56 11.46 10.39
N SER A 261 9.76 12.76 10.55
CA SER A 261 11.02 13.33 11.05
C SER A 261 12.27 12.87 10.29
N GLY A 262 12.17 12.71 8.96
CA GLY A 262 13.28 12.26 8.12
C GLY A 262 13.55 10.76 8.17
N VAL A 263 12.72 9.99 8.88
CA VAL A 263 12.81 8.53 8.96
C VAL A 263 11.55 7.93 8.39
N GLN A 264 11.71 6.98 7.48
CA GLN A 264 10.60 6.21 6.96
C GLN A 264 10.13 5.20 8.01
N LYS A 265 8.89 5.34 8.47
CA LYS A 265 8.24 4.36 9.35
C LYS A 265 7.56 3.31 8.47
N LEU A 266 8.05 2.09 8.54
CA LEU A 266 7.38 0.95 7.91
C LEU A 266 6.02 0.72 8.58
N MET A 267 4.97 0.57 7.77
CA MET A 267 3.61 0.32 8.23
C MET A 267 3.12 -1.07 7.81
N SER A 268 3.44 -1.49 6.61
CA SER A 268 2.98 -2.76 6.05
C SER A 268 3.86 -3.21 4.90
N ILE A 269 3.66 -4.46 4.49
CA ILE A 269 4.30 -5.08 3.34
C ILE A 269 3.20 -5.63 2.44
N ILE A 270 3.27 -5.30 1.15
CA ILE A 270 2.37 -5.82 0.12
C ILE A 270 3.06 -6.99 -0.55
N GLN A 271 2.37 -8.12 -0.63
CA GLN A 271 2.86 -9.35 -1.24
C GLN A 271 2.19 -9.63 -2.60
N LYS A 272 2.79 -10.54 -3.35
CA LYS A 272 2.25 -11.00 -4.64
C LYS A 272 0.76 -11.37 -4.55
N GLY A 273 -0.04 -10.84 -5.47
CA GLY A 273 -1.49 -11.06 -5.58
C GLY A 273 -2.33 -10.12 -4.70
N GLU A 274 -1.70 -9.19 -3.98
CA GLU A 274 -2.41 -8.16 -3.24
C GLU A 274 -2.65 -6.91 -4.11
N ILE A 275 -3.80 -6.26 -3.89
CA ILE A 275 -4.13 -4.96 -4.48
C ILE A 275 -3.70 -3.87 -3.49
N PHE A 276 -3.16 -2.78 -4.02
CA PHE A 276 -2.76 -1.62 -3.23
C PHE A 276 -3.14 -0.31 -3.91
N GLY A 277 -3.18 0.77 -3.14
CA GLY A 277 -3.66 2.07 -3.62
C GLY A 277 -5.17 2.12 -3.87
N GLU A 278 -5.89 1.07 -3.51
CA GLU A 278 -7.34 0.90 -3.65
C GLU A 278 -8.14 1.92 -2.85
N SER A 279 -7.57 2.46 -1.78
CA SER A 279 -8.20 3.51 -0.96
C SER A 279 -8.54 4.75 -1.77
N ALA A 280 -7.69 5.14 -2.70
CA ALA A 280 -7.96 6.28 -3.59
C ALA A 280 -9.10 6.02 -4.57
N ILE A 281 -9.37 4.75 -4.88
CA ILE A 281 -10.49 4.36 -5.75
C ILE A 281 -11.82 4.48 -5.03
N PHE A 282 -11.89 4.03 -3.76
CA PHE A 282 -13.16 3.82 -3.06
C PHE A 282 -13.52 4.91 -2.05
N SER A 283 -12.56 5.66 -1.51
CA SER A 283 -12.83 6.58 -0.40
C SER A 283 -12.27 7.99 -0.59
N LYS A 284 -10.98 8.16 -0.58
CA LYS A 284 -10.32 9.48 -0.62
C LYS A 284 -9.32 9.54 -1.77
N PRO A 285 -9.31 10.62 -2.56
CA PRO A 285 -8.34 10.80 -3.64
C PRO A 285 -6.91 11.00 -3.11
N THR A 286 -6.76 11.45 -1.87
CA THR A 286 -5.44 11.67 -1.26
C THR A 286 -4.81 10.37 -0.82
N ARG A 287 -3.57 10.14 -1.19
CA ARG A 287 -2.78 8.97 -0.79
C ARG A 287 -2.43 9.04 0.68
N LEU A 288 -2.69 7.96 1.43
CA LEU A 288 -2.51 7.92 2.88
C LEU A 288 -1.12 7.42 3.32
N ALA A 289 -0.37 6.82 2.42
CA ALA A 289 0.95 6.29 2.69
C ALA A 289 1.81 6.28 1.42
N THR A 290 3.12 6.21 1.61
CA THR A 290 4.09 6.04 0.54
C THR A 290 4.30 4.54 0.28
N VAL A 291 4.29 4.13 -0.99
CA VAL A 291 4.57 2.76 -1.44
C VAL A 291 5.80 2.75 -2.33
N PHE A 292 6.73 1.87 -2.03
CA PHE A 292 7.99 1.77 -2.77
C PHE A 292 8.49 0.32 -2.87
N THR A 293 9.36 0.07 -3.85
CA THR A 293 10.00 -1.22 -4.06
C THR A 293 11.37 -1.25 -3.39
N ASP A 294 11.77 -2.38 -2.81
CA ASP A 294 13.15 -2.64 -2.37
C ASP A 294 13.88 -3.63 -3.29
N MET A 295 13.12 -4.28 -4.16
CA MET A 295 13.55 -5.20 -5.21
C MET A 295 12.74 -4.97 -6.49
N PRO A 296 13.16 -5.48 -7.65
CA PRO A 296 12.37 -5.37 -8.88
C PRO A 296 11.00 -6.02 -8.71
N CYS A 297 9.96 -5.33 -9.16
CA CYS A 297 8.57 -5.75 -9.04
C CYS A 297 7.83 -5.59 -10.36
N ASP A 298 6.78 -6.39 -10.54
CA ASP A 298 5.84 -6.24 -11.65
C ASP A 298 4.45 -5.92 -11.11
N ILE A 299 3.80 -4.86 -11.62
CA ILE A 299 2.48 -4.43 -11.20
C ILE A 299 1.54 -4.25 -12.40
N ILE A 300 0.23 -4.30 -12.14
CA ILE A 300 -0.81 -3.91 -13.11
C ILE A 300 -1.59 -2.72 -12.52
N PRO A 301 -1.72 -1.60 -13.24
CA PRO A 301 -2.62 -0.52 -12.83
C PRO A 301 -4.09 -0.97 -12.95
N LEU A 302 -4.88 -0.58 -11.96
CA LEU A 302 -6.29 -0.93 -11.86
C LEU A 302 -7.14 0.33 -11.72
N SER A 303 -8.21 0.43 -12.53
CA SER A 303 -9.30 1.38 -12.30
C SER A 303 -10.41 0.71 -11.46
N SER A 304 -11.38 1.52 -11.02
CA SER A 304 -12.60 0.99 -10.38
C SER A 304 -13.34 -0.01 -11.28
N GLU A 305 -13.40 0.29 -12.58
CA GLU A 305 -14.05 -0.55 -13.60
C GLU A 305 -13.29 -1.87 -13.79
N THR A 306 -11.95 -1.81 -13.82
CA THR A 306 -11.11 -3.00 -13.93
C THR A 306 -11.29 -3.92 -12.71
N ILE A 307 -11.30 -3.35 -11.50
CA ILE A 307 -11.53 -4.14 -10.29
C ILE A 307 -12.93 -4.77 -10.32
N LYS A 308 -13.96 -4.00 -10.71
CA LYS A 308 -15.31 -4.53 -10.86
C LYS A 308 -15.37 -5.69 -11.86
N ALA A 309 -14.74 -5.53 -13.02
CA ALA A 309 -14.66 -6.59 -14.02
C ALA A 309 -13.97 -7.84 -13.47
N MET A 310 -12.80 -7.69 -12.84
CA MET A 310 -12.07 -8.81 -12.25
C MET A 310 -12.86 -9.56 -11.18
N LEU A 311 -13.62 -8.85 -10.35
CA LEU A 311 -14.45 -9.45 -9.29
C LEU A 311 -15.70 -10.14 -9.87
N LYS A 312 -16.23 -9.66 -11.01
CA LYS A 312 -17.50 -10.13 -11.58
C LYS A 312 -17.33 -11.24 -12.63
N GLU A 313 -16.29 -11.15 -13.47
CA GLU A 313 -16.08 -12.08 -14.56
C GLU A 313 -15.58 -13.45 -14.11
N ASP A 314 -14.76 -13.49 -13.05
CA ASP A 314 -14.23 -14.73 -12.48
C ASP A 314 -14.40 -14.71 -10.94
N PHE A 315 -15.42 -15.45 -10.47
CA PHE A 315 -15.73 -15.57 -9.07
C PHE A 315 -14.55 -16.08 -8.21
N GLU A 316 -13.81 -17.08 -8.69
CA GLU A 316 -12.67 -17.65 -7.97
C GLU A 316 -11.50 -16.66 -7.92
N LEU A 317 -11.27 -15.91 -8.98
CA LEU A 317 -10.29 -14.82 -9.00
C LEU A 317 -10.70 -13.73 -8.01
N GLY A 318 -11.98 -13.34 -8.03
CA GLY A 318 -12.53 -12.36 -7.09
C GLY A 318 -12.35 -12.77 -5.63
N LEU A 319 -12.69 -14.01 -5.29
CA LEU A 319 -12.46 -14.55 -3.95
C LEU A 319 -10.99 -14.57 -3.55
N ARG A 320 -10.10 -14.94 -4.47
CA ARG A 320 -8.65 -14.94 -4.22
C ARG A 320 -8.12 -13.55 -3.93
N ILE A 321 -8.57 -12.55 -4.67
CA ILE A 321 -8.22 -11.14 -4.42
C ILE A 321 -8.67 -10.70 -3.03
N ILE A 322 -9.93 -10.98 -2.68
CA ILE A 322 -10.49 -10.64 -1.35
C ILE A 322 -9.74 -11.36 -0.24
N ARG A 323 -9.44 -12.64 -0.40
CA ARG A 323 -8.65 -13.42 0.57
C ARG A 323 -7.27 -12.84 0.80
N ASN A 324 -6.60 -12.40 -0.25
CA ASN A 324 -5.28 -11.76 -0.13
C ASN A 324 -5.38 -10.43 0.63
N GLN A 325 -6.38 -9.62 0.35
CA GLN A 325 -6.61 -8.37 1.11
C GLN A 325 -6.93 -8.65 2.58
N LEU A 326 -7.76 -9.66 2.88
CA LEU A 326 -8.06 -10.06 4.26
C LEU A 326 -6.81 -10.52 5.03
N LYS A 327 -5.91 -11.28 4.37
CA LYS A 327 -4.62 -11.66 4.97
C LYS A 327 -3.76 -10.44 5.29
N ARG A 328 -3.80 -9.41 4.43
CA ARG A 328 -3.12 -8.14 4.71
C ARG A 328 -3.75 -7.41 5.88
N VAL A 329 -5.08 -7.33 5.94
CA VAL A 329 -5.81 -6.75 7.09
C VAL A 329 -5.46 -7.50 8.37
N SER A 330 -5.44 -8.84 8.36
CA SER A 330 -5.04 -9.68 9.50
C SER A 330 -3.62 -9.35 9.97
N PHE A 331 -2.67 -9.29 9.04
CA PHE A 331 -1.28 -8.92 9.36
C PHE A 331 -1.19 -7.55 10.05
N VAL A 332 -1.87 -6.53 9.50
CA VAL A 332 -1.83 -5.17 10.05
C VAL A 332 -2.53 -5.13 11.43
N ASN A 333 -3.63 -5.86 11.61
CA ASN A 333 -4.33 -5.97 12.90
C ASN A 333 -3.45 -6.62 13.98
N GLU A 334 -2.79 -7.73 13.66
CA GLU A 334 -1.86 -8.37 14.59
C GLU A 334 -0.70 -7.44 14.93
N LEU A 335 -0.11 -6.79 13.93
CA LEU A 335 0.97 -5.83 14.14
C LEU A 335 0.55 -4.69 15.07
N VAL A 336 -0.63 -4.09 14.85
CA VAL A 336 -1.19 -3.05 15.74
C VAL A 336 -1.34 -3.58 17.16
N SER A 337 -1.79 -4.82 17.33
CA SER A 337 -1.97 -5.43 18.65
C SER A 337 -0.63 -5.62 19.38
N TYR A 338 0.39 -6.11 18.68
CA TYR A 338 1.73 -6.30 19.26
C TYR A 338 2.44 -4.98 19.58
N LEU A 339 2.24 -3.95 18.75
CA LEU A 339 2.81 -2.62 19.00
C LEU A 339 2.27 -1.96 20.30
N GLN A 340 1.17 -2.47 20.86
CA GLN A 340 0.63 -2.00 22.14
C GLN A 340 1.28 -2.67 23.37
N ILE A 341 2.05 -3.72 23.19
CA ILE A 341 2.80 -4.35 24.28
C ILE A 341 3.75 -3.31 24.87
N LYS A 342 3.60 -3.02 26.17
CA LYS A 342 4.38 -1.97 26.86
C LYS A 342 5.83 -2.36 27.03
N ASP A 343 6.09 -3.61 27.35
CA ASP A 343 7.44 -4.15 27.45
C ASP A 343 8.08 -4.20 26.06
N LYS A 344 9.22 -3.54 25.92
CA LYS A 344 9.91 -3.39 24.63
C LYS A 344 10.50 -4.71 24.13
N GLU A 345 11.07 -5.50 25.05
CA GLU A 345 11.71 -6.77 24.72
C GLU A 345 10.65 -7.79 24.26
N GLU A 346 9.58 -7.94 25.05
CA GLU A 346 8.44 -8.79 24.66
C GLU A 346 7.82 -8.36 23.34
N ARG A 347 7.62 -7.06 23.14
CA ARG A 347 7.07 -6.51 21.89
C ARG A 347 7.92 -6.87 20.68
N ILE A 348 9.24 -6.63 20.75
CA ILE A 348 10.16 -6.94 19.66
C ILE A 348 10.19 -8.44 19.41
N LYS A 349 10.31 -9.25 20.46
CA LYS A 349 10.33 -10.70 20.39
C LYS A 349 9.13 -11.23 19.64
N VAL A 350 7.92 -10.86 20.06
CA VAL A 350 6.67 -11.34 19.43
C VAL A 350 6.56 -10.90 17.96
N ILE A 351 6.89 -9.63 17.66
CA ILE A 351 6.85 -9.12 16.27
C ILE A 351 7.84 -9.86 15.39
N VAL A 352 9.07 -10.08 15.86
CA VAL A 352 10.10 -10.76 15.11
C VAL A 352 9.74 -12.25 14.93
N GLU A 353 9.38 -12.97 15.97
CA GLU A 353 8.98 -14.39 15.89
C GLU A 353 7.82 -14.62 14.93
N LYS A 354 6.85 -13.71 14.91
CA LYS A 354 5.67 -13.82 14.03
C LYS A 354 5.91 -13.45 12.58
N PHE A 355 6.74 -12.46 12.34
CA PHE A 355 6.80 -11.81 11.02
C PHE A 355 8.19 -11.85 10.37
N ILE A 356 9.20 -12.49 10.99
CA ILE A 356 10.57 -12.47 10.48
C ILE A 356 10.66 -12.97 9.03
N ALA A 357 9.97 -14.05 8.68
CA ALA A 357 9.99 -14.60 7.32
C ALA A 357 9.48 -13.56 6.30
N ARG A 358 8.37 -12.86 6.61
CA ARG A 358 7.80 -11.80 5.77
C ARG A 358 8.74 -10.59 5.69
N PHE A 359 9.41 -10.24 6.78
CA PHE A 359 10.38 -9.14 6.81
C PHE A 359 11.63 -9.46 5.98
N VAL A 360 12.14 -10.67 6.09
CA VAL A 360 13.29 -11.13 5.29
C VAL A 360 12.95 -11.14 3.81
N GLU A 361 11.81 -11.70 3.44
CA GLU A 361 11.32 -11.75 2.06
C GLU A 361 11.16 -10.34 1.45
N ALA A 362 10.67 -9.40 2.25
CA ALA A 362 10.49 -8.00 1.83
C ALA A 362 11.78 -7.15 1.94
N GLY A 363 12.88 -7.71 2.41
CA GLY A 363 14.14 -7.00 2.60
C GLY A 363 14.05 -5.87 3.64
N VAL A 364 13.28 -6.07 4.72
CA VAL A 364 13.17 -5.10 5.81
C VAL A 364 14.52 -4.93 6.49
N THR A 365 14.94 -3.68 6.66
CA THR A 365 16.20 -3.33 7.32
C THR A 365 16.04 -3.21 8.84
N VAL A 366 17.15 -3.27 9.55
CA VAL A 366 17.20 -3.02 11.00
C VAL A 366 16.62 -1.67 11.37
N THR A 367 16.92 -0.64 10.59
CA THR A 367 16.40 0.71 10.80
C THR A 367 14.88 0.77 10.66
N GLU A 368 14.33 0.13 9.65
CA GLU A 368 12.87 0.07 9.42
C GLU A 368 12.17 -0.71 10.54
N LEU A 369 12.74 -1.83 10.98
CA LEU A 369 12.15 -2.60 12.08
C LEU A 369 12.27 -1.87 13.42
N ALA A 370 13.38 -1.20 13.70
CA ALA A 370 13.54 -0.38 14.90
C ALA A 370 12.50 0.75 14.93
N SER A 371 12.30 1.42 13.79
CA SER A 371 11.26 2.46 13.64
C SER A 371 9.85 1.88 13.80
N LEU A 372 9.56 0.72 13.22
CA LEU A 372 8.29 0.02 13.37
C LEU A 372 8.00 -0.29 14.84
N CYS A 373 8.96 -0.90 15.54
CA CYS A 373 8.84 -1.28 16.95
C CYS A 373 8.93 -0.10 17.93
N ASN A 374 9.18 1.10 17.44
CA ASN A 374 9.39 2.29 18.25
C ASN A 374 10.50 2.11 19.30
N VAL A 375 11.68 1.65 18.85
CA VAL A 375 12.89 1.45 19.64
C VAL A 375 14.10 1.99 18.87
N ASN A 376 15.24 2.16 19.55
CA ASN A 376 16.47 2.49 18.86
C ASN A 376 17.16 1.22 18.28
N ILE A 377 18.05 1.43 17.32
CA ILE A 377 18.75 0.33 16.62
C ILE A 377 19.59 -0.52 17.58
N VAL A 378 20.18 0.08 18.62
CA VAL A 378 21.02 -0.64 19.58
C VAL A 378 20.17 -1.59 20.43
N GLU A 379 19.04 -1.10 20.95
CA GLU A 379 18.06 -1.93 21.68
C GLU A 379 17.59 -3.11 20.80
N LEU A 380 17.22 -2.81 19.53
CA LEU A 380 16.77 -3.85 18.62
C LEU A 380 17.84 -4.92 18.40
N LYS A 381 19.09 -4.52 18.12
CA LYS A 381 20.20 -5.46 17.89
C LYS A 381 20.44 -6.34 19.10
N GLN A 382 20.49 -5.79 20.30
CA GLN A 382 20.68 -6.55 21.53
C GLN A 382 19.64 -7.65 21.70
N ILE A 383 18.36 -7.33 21.39
CA ILE A 383 17.26 -8.29 21.51
C ILE A 383 17.32 -9.34 20.38
N THR A 384 17.57 -8.93 19.15
CA THR A 384 17.65 -9.87 18.02
C THR A 384 18.85 -10.83 18.19
N ASP A 385 20.01 -10.34 18.64
CA ASP A 385 21.19 -11.18 18.91
C ASP A 385 20.91 -12.21 20.03
N ALA A 386 20.19 -11.79 21.09
CA ALA A 386 19.79 -12.68 22.18
C ALA A 386 18.86 -13.81 21.71
N HIS A 387 18.11 -13.59 20.62
CA HIS A 387 17.19 -14.57 20.03
C HIS A 387 17.77 -15.30 18.80
N GLY A 388 19.08 -15.17 18.51
CA GLY A 388 19.74 -15.86 17.41
C GLY A 388 19.39 -15.36 16.01
N ILE A 389 18.80 -14.17 15.90
CA ILE A 389 18.44 -13.56 14.62
C ILE A 389 19.63 -12.76 14.12
N LYS A 390 20.21 -13.19 13.00
CA LYS A 390 21.39 -12.54 12.43
C LYS A 390 21.01 -11.37 11.52
N ILE A 391 21.84 -10.34 11.56
CA ILE A 391 21.77 -9.15 10.73
C ILE A 391 23.02 -9.16 9.86
N ASN A 392 22.83 -9.14 8.54
CA ASN A 392 23.95 -9.11 7.60
C ASN A 392 24.65 -7.74 7.56
N SER A 393 25.78 -7.66 6.85
CA SER A 393 26.59 -6.44 6.73
C SER A 393 25.88 -5.23 6.14
N ILE A 394 24.79 -5.44 5.40
CA ILE A 394 23.96 -4.38 4.82
C ILE A 394 22.72 -4.05 5.68
N GLY A 395 22.67 -4.56 6.91
CA GLY A 395 21.60 -4.27 7.86
C GLY A 395 20.27 -4.97 7.55
N LYS A 396 20.25 -6.05 6.76
CA LYS A 396 19.07 -6.88 6.52
C LYS A 396 19.08 -8.12 7.42
N PHE A 397 17.88 -8.57 7.81
CA PHE A 397 17.70 -9.78 8.58
C PHE A 397 17.94 -11.03 7.73
N THR A 398 18.52 -12.05 8.34
CA THR A 398 18.71 -13.38 7.74
C THR A 398 18.19 -14.44 8.70
N ILE A 399 17.55 -15.47 8.16
CA ILE A 399 17.16 -16.68 8.88
C ILE A 399 18.21 -17.72 8.53
N GLU A 400 18.84 -18.34 9.53
CA GLU A 400 19.68 -19.53 9.33
C GLU A 400 18.84 -20.79 9.16
#